data_fafeaa7d98dcbcc275e09d40e84478db
#
_entry.id   fafeaa7d98dcbcc275e09d40e84478db
#
_cell.length_a   1.000
_cell.length_b   1.000
_cell.length_c   1.000
_cell.angle_alpha   90.00
_cell.angle_beta   90.00
_cell.angle_gamma   90.00
#
_symmetry.space_group_name_H-M   'P 1'
#
loop_
_entity.id
_entity.type
_entity.pdbx_description
1 polymer ?
#
loop_
_entity_poly.entity_id
_entity_poly.type
_entity_poly.pdbx_seq_one_letter_code
_entity_poly.pdbx_strand_id
1 'polypeptide(L)'
;MPKNPINSPENVIFCKKCVQSNQKVTSSSLISDDKNHTNKNRMGLVNDICDGCRQVERKFNQNIDWNERETKLKEILEKYRSRNGSYDCIVPGSGGKDSVFQAEILKKKYNMNPLTVTFSPHMYTEAGMQNFHNWPLWGDVHNFLYTPSGGVHRKLTELAFKNLLHPFQPFIFGQRHFASHMALLFGIPLIFMGESQSEAGSADETDEIMMPYKYWSKNNEEEKILISGLELDELNKKHNISKNDLKFYLPNNVEVLKKNDIKVLYLGEFEKFEPQENYYLATKVSRFVGSSERTQQSFSKYSSMADKVDTFHHYTAYVKFGYGRC
;
A
#
# COMPACT_ATOMS: atom_id res chain seq x y z
N MET A 1 -30.86 -11.73 20.04
CA MET A 1 -29.60 -11.92 19.33
C MET A 1 -28.75 -10.70 19.58
N PRO A 2 -27.47 -10.79 19.90
CA PRO A 2 -26.65 -9.62 20.02
C PRO A 2 -26.65 -8.87 18.68
N LYS A 3 -26.81 -7.54 18.70
CA LYS A 3 -26.73 -6.71 17.50
C LYS A 3 -25.37 -6.97 16.85
N ASN A 4 -25.36 -7.26 15.55
CA ASN A 4 -24.15 -7.50 14.78
C ASN A 4 -23.27 -6.20 14.82
N PRO A 5 -22.23 -6.14 15.66
CA PRO A 5 -21.50 -4.87 15.94
C PRO A 5 -20.68 -4.38 14.75
N ILE A 6 -20.49 -5.22 13.73
CA ILE A 6 -19.67 -4.93 12.55
C ILE A 6 -20.48 -4.76 11.27
N ASN A 7 -21.79 -4.63 11.38
CA ASN A 7 -22.69 -4.44 10.24
C ASN A 7 -22.40 -5.44 9.09
N SER A 8 -22.26 -6.73 9.44
CA SER A 8 -22.05 -7.81 8.47
C SER A 8 -23.25 -7.93 7.53
N PRO A 9 -23.05 -8.28 6.25
CA PRO A 9 -24.18 -8.50 5.34
C PRO A 9 -25.07 -9.63 5.87
N GLU A 10 -26.40 -9.47 5.72
CA GLU A 10 -27.39 -10.48 6.12
C GLU A 10 -27.18 -11.78 5.35
N ASN A 11 -26.86 -11.66 4.06
CA ASN A 11 -26.56 -12.80 3.20
C ASN A 11 -25.10 -12.70 2.69
N VAL A 12 -24.35 -13.76 2.89
CA VAL A 12 -22.99 -13.87 2.35
C VAL A 12 -23.07 -14.32 0.89
N ILE A 13 -22.57 -13.48 0.00
CA ILE A 13 -22.52 -13.71 -1.43
C ILE A 13 -21.05 -13.76 -1.85
N PHE A 14 -20.70 -14.74 -2.68
CA PHE A 14 -19.35 -14.92 -3.19
C PHE A 14 -19.23 -14.50 -4.65
N CYS A 15 -18.12 -13.87 -4.99
CA CYS A 15 -17.79 -13.55 -6.36
C CYS A 15 -17.65 -14.85 -7.18
N LYS A 16 -18.32 -14.92 -8.35
CA LYS A 16 -18.27 -16.09 -9.24
C LYS A 16 -16.87 -16.32 -9.88
N LYS A 17 -15.98 -15.31 -9.84
CA LYS A 17 -14.65 -15.41 -10.45
C LYS A 17 -13.55 -15.72 -9.46
N CYS A 18 -13.45 -14.95 -8.37
CA CYS A 18 -12.36 -15.08 -7.40
C CYS A 18 -12.79 -15.63 -6.04
N VAL A 19 -14.07 -15.98 -5.89
CA VAL A 19 -14.71 -16.47 -4.64
C VAL A 19 -14.59 -15.54 -3.43
N GLN A 20 -14.14 -14.30 -3.61
CA GLN A 20 -14.15 -13.31 -2.53
C GLN A 20 -15.59 -12.99 -2.12
N SER A 21 -15.85 -12.92 -0.82
CA SER A 21 -17.19 -12.62 -0.30
C SER A 21 -17.47 -11.12 -0.18
N ASN A 22 -18.75 -10.73 -0.18
CA ASN A 22 -19.21 -9.38 0.13
C ASN A 22 -18.97 -8.95 1.59
N GLN A 23 -18.39 -9.83 2.40
CA GLN A 23 -17.95 -9.50 3.76
C GLN A 23 -16.67 -8.65 3.76
N LYS A 24 -15.90 -8.66 2.67
CA LYS A 24 -14.65 -7.90 2.56
C LYS A 24 -14.92 -6.40 2.72
N VAL A 25 -14.21 -5.79 3.64
CA VAL A 25 -14.23 -4.34 3.91
C VAL A 25 -13.20 -3.67 3.01
N THR A 26 -13.51 -2.47 2.48
CA THR A 26 -12.57 -1.71 1.66
C THR A 26 -11.34 -1.27 2.45
N SER A 27 -10.21 -1.11 1.77
CA SER A 27 -8.96 -0.69 2.40
C SER A 27 -9.07 0.68 3.09
N SER A 28 -9.83 1.61 2.51
CA SER A 28 -10.11 2.92 3.13
C SER A 28 -10.85 2.78 4.46
N SER A 29 -11.87 1.93 4.50
CA SER A 29 -12.63 1.66 5.73
C SER A 29 -11.80 0.95 6.80
N LEU A 30 -10.84 0.10 6.41
CA LEU A 30 -9.93 -0.54 7.38
C LEU A 30 -8.99 0.47 8.02
N ILE A 31 -8.49 1.43 7.25
CA ILE A 31 -7.53 2.43 7.73
C ILE A 31 -8.21 3.46 8.62
N SER A 32 -9.40 3.93 8.25
CA SER A 32 -10.18 4.92 9.01
C SER A 32 -11.01 4.31 10.14
N ASP A 33 -10.74 3.07 10.54
CA ASP A 33 -11.50 2.38 11.58
C ASP A 33 -11.38 3.05 12.94
N ASP A 34 -12.50 3.15 13.63
CA ASP A 34 -12.61 3.63 15.01
C ASP A 34 -13.01 2.50 15.97
N LYS A 35 -13.00 2.77 17.28
CA LYS A 35 -13.39 1.80 18.31
C LYS A 35 -14.84 1.33 18.18
N ASN A 36 -15.69 2.09 17.50
CA ASN A 36 -17.11 1.80 17.36
C ASN A 36 -17.42 1.07 16.04
N HIS A 37 -16.44 0.96 15.15
CA HIS A 37 -16.56 0.31 13.85
C HIS A 37 -17.72 0.83 12.98
N THR A 38 -18.01 2.14 13.08
CA THR A 38 -19.26 2.73 12.56
C THR A 38 -19.33 2.83 11.05
N ASN A 39 -18.18 2.98 10.38
CA ASN A 39 -18.14 3.21 8.93
C ASN A 39 -17.41 2.08 8.20
N LYS A 40 -18.16 1.11 7.69
CA LYS A 40 -17.61 -0.01 6.92
C LYS A 40 -18.21 -0.04 5.51
N ASN A 41 -17.51 0.56 4.57
CA ASN A 41 -17.77 0.31 3.15
C ASN A 41 -17.25 -1.08 2.81
N ARG A 42 -18.08 -1.86 2.14
CA ARG A 42 -17.76 -3.21 1.71
C ARG A 42 -17.56 -3.26 0.23
N MET A 43 -16.84 -4.28 -0.20
CA MET A 43 -16.63 -4.55 -1.61
C MET A 43 -17.98 -4.77 -2.32
N GLY A 44 -18.18 -4.05 -3.42
CA GLY A 44 -19.35 -4.20 -4.26
C GLY A 44 -19.34 -5.50 -5.06
N LEU A 45 -20.56 -6.03 -5.29
CA LEU A 45 -20.78 -7.12 -6.27
C LEU A 45 -21.86 -6.67 -7.26
N VAL A 46 -21.53 -6.76 -8.54
CA VAL A 46 -22.49 -6.53 -9.63
C VAL A 46 -22.58 -7.81 -10.44
N ASN A 47 -23.78 -8.37 -10.59
CA ASN A 47 -24.00 -9.68 -11.23
C ASN A 47 -23.14 -10.81 -10.62
N ASP A 48 -22.95 -10.77 -9.30
CA ASP A 48 -22.09 -11.68 -8.53
C ASP A 48 -20.60 -11.62 -8.94
N ILE A 49 -20.15 -10.53 -9.52
CA ILE A 49 -18.73 -10.27 -9.82
C ILE A 49 -18.26 -9.09 -8.99
N CYS A 50 -17.17 -9.26 -8.25
CA CYS A 50 -16.63 -8.21 -7.37
C CYS A 50 -15.92 -7.10 -8.16
N ASP A 51 -15.81 -5.91 -7.52
CA ASP A 51 -15.17 -4.75 -8.09
C ASP A 51 -13.74 -5.03 -8.57
N GLY A 52 -12.95 -5.77 -7.80
CA GLY A 52 -11.60 -6.17 -8.20
C GLY A 52 -11.58 -7.01 -9.48
N CYS A 53 -12.45 -8.01 -9.60
CA CYS A 53 -12.52 -8.82 -10.82
C CYS A 53 -13.00 -8.02 -12.03
N ARG A 54 -13.95 -7.10 -11.84
CA ARG A 54 -14.42 -6.21 -12.93
C ARG A 54 -13.30 -5.29 -13.40
N GLN A 55 -12.50 -4.76 -12.46
CA GLN A 55 -11.37 -3.90 -12.80
C GLN A 55 -10.26 -4.66 -13.55
N VAL A 56 -9.94 -5.88 -13.10
CA VAL A 56 -8.98 -6.74 -13.82
C VAL A 56 -9.48 -7.05 -15.23
N GLU A 57 -10.76 -7.41 -15.39
CA GLU A 57 -11.34 -7.64 -16.74
C GLU A 57 -11.25 -6.41 -17.61
N ARG A 58 -11.56 -5.22 -17.06
CA ARG A 58 -11.44 -3.98 -17.80
C ARG A 58 -10.01 -3.76 -18.29
N LYS A 59 -9.01 -4.00 -17.46
CA LYS A 59 -7.60 -3.84 -17.83
C LYS A 59 -7.12 -4.85 -18.88
N PHE A 60 -7.54 -6.10 -18.77
CA PHE A 60 -7.01 -7.16 -19.64
C PHE A 60 -7.90 -7.49 -20.85
N ASN A 61 -9.20 -7.25 -20.78
CA ASN A 61 -10.15 -7.61 -21.82
C ASN A 61 -10.70 -6.42 -22.61
N GLN A 62 -10.53 -5.19 -22.16
CA GLN A 62 -10.85 -4.00 -22.95
C GLN A 62 -9.64 -3.57 -23.77
N ASN A 63 -9.89 -2.97 -24.92
CA ASN A 63 -8.85 -2.45 -25.81
C ASN A 63 -8.15 -1.23 -25.20
N ILE A 64 -7.36 -1.45 -24.14
CA ILE A 64 -6.46 -0.42 -23.61
C ILE A 64 -5.33 -0.28 -24.64
N ASP A 65 -5.19 0.92 -25.19
CA ASP A 65 -4.05 1.24 -26.02
C ASP A 65 -2.80 1.47 -25.11
N TRP A 66 -2.07 0.40 -24.89
CA TRP A 66 -0.85 0.43 -24.08
C TRP A 66 0.23 1.33 -24.69
N ASN A 67 0.23 1.56 -26.01
CA ASN A 67 1.17 2.47 -26.66
C ASN A 67 0.83 3.93 -26.32
N GLU A 68 -0.48 4.27 -26.33
CA GLU A 68 -0.92 5.58 -25.86
C GLU A 68 -0.56 5.81 -24.38
N ARG A 69 -0.77 4.80 -23.53
CA ARG A 69 -0.41 4.83 -22.10
C ARG A 69 1.08 5.01 -21.91
N GLU A 70 1.91 4.28 -22.63
CA GLU A 70 3.37 4.42 -22.60
C GLU A 70 3.83 5.82 -23.07
N THR A 71 3.21 6.35 -24.11
CA THR A 71 3.49 7.72 -24.59
C THR A 71 3.20 8.75 -23.51
N LYS A 72 2.02 8.68 -22.89
CA LYS A 72 1.66 9.57 -21.76
C LYS A 72 2.65 9.43 -20.59
N LEU A 73 3.07 8.21 -20.27
CA LEU A 73 4.07 8.01 -19.22
C LEU A 73 5.39 8.70 -19.57
N LYS A 74 5.90 8.54 -20.81
CA LYS A 74 7.13 9.16 -21.27
C LYS A 74 7.08 10.69 -21.14
N GLU A 75 5.96 11.31 -21.50
CA GLU A 75 5.76 12.76 -21.36
C GLU A 75 5.84 13.20 -19.89
N ILE A 76 5.18 12.46 -18.99
CA ILE A 76 5.22 12.73 -17.55
C ILE A 76 6.66 12.57 -17.03
N LEU A 77 7.32 11.47 -17.36
CA LEU A 77 8.68 11.19 -16.91
C LEU A 77 9.66 12.26 -17.36
N GLU A 78 9.55 12.71 -18.61
CA GLU A 78 10.43 13.76 -19.13
C GLU A 78 10.21 15.12 -18.45
N LYS A 79 8.96 15.44 -18.11
CA LYS A 79 8.64 16.64 -17.31
C LYS A 79 9.32 16.65 -15.94
N TYR A 80 9.40 15.49 -15.28
CA TYR A 80 9.92 15.35 -13.91
C TYR A 80 11.36 14.84 -13.85
N ARG A 81 11.99 14.57 -14.99
CA ARG A 81 13.40 14.14 -15.06
C ARG A 81 14.31 15.21 -14.48
N SER A 82 15.16 14.83 -13.55
CA SER A 82 16.18 15.68 -12.98
C SER A 82 17.21 16.07 -14.03
N ARG A 83 17.54 17.35 -14.08
CA ARG A 83 18.56 17.87 -15.00
C ARG A 83 19.93 18.03 -14.36
N ASN A 84 20.05 17.78 -13.07
CA ASN A 84 21.28 17.94 -12.29
C ASN A 84 21.88 16.62 -11.80
N GLY A 85 21.38 15.48 -12.29
CA GLY A 85 21.84 14.16 -11.87
C GLY A 85 21.28 13.69 -10.52
N SER A 86 20.30 14.41 -9.95
CA SER A 86 19.57 14.00 -8.76
C SER A 86 18.56 12.88 -9.07
N TYR A 87 17.83 12.42 -8.06
CA TYR A 87 16.77 11.44 -8.26
C TYR A 87 15.58 12.05 -9.00
N ASP A 88 14.97 11.27 -9.89
CA ASP A 88 13.83 11.68 -10.71
C ASP A 88 12.49 11.35 -10.05
N CYS A 89 12.44 10.24 -9.33
CA CYS A 89 11.22 9.75 -8.72
C CYS A 89 11.50 8.91 -7.48
N ILE A 90 10.45 8.68 -6.68
CA ILE A 90 10.47 7.80 -5.52
C ILE A 90 9.70 6.53 -5.83
N VAL A 91 10.26 5.39 -5.42
CA VAL A 91 9.60 4.08 -5.43
C VAL A 91 9.55 3.54 -3.99
N PRO A 92 8.39 3.61 -3.31
CA PRO A 92 8.25 3.00 -2.01
C PRO A 92 8.18 1.48 -2.11
N GLY A 93 8.82 0.79 -1.18
CA GLY A 93 8.81 -0.66 -1.16
C GLY A 93 9.65 -1.26 -0.04
N SER A 94 9.67 -2.58 0.04
CA SER A 94 10.45 -3.34 1.02
C SER A 94 11.30 -4.45 0.36
N GLY A 95 11.59 -4.32 -0.93
CA GLY A 95 12.25 -5.38 -1.71
C GLY A 95 11.29 -6.49 -2.14
N GLY A 96 9.98 -6.28 -2.02
CA GLY A 96 8.96 -7.16 -2.58
C GLY A 96 8.98 -7.13 -4.12
N LYS A 97 8.47 -8.20 -4.76
CA LYS A 97 8.48 -8.36 -6.21
C LYS A 97 7.95 -7.15 -6.99
N ASP A 98 6.92 -6.50 -6.46
CA ASP A 98 6.25 -5.38 -7.12
C ASP A 98 7.07 -4.09 -7.07
N SER A 99 7.71 -3.80 -5.95
CA SER A 99 8.61 -2.65 -5.84
C SER A 99 9.90 -2.85 -6.64
N VAL A 100 10.40 -4.09 -6.72
CA VAL A 100 11.53 -4.43 -7.60
C VAL A 100 11.15 -4.20 -9.06
N PHE A 101 9.99 -4.69 -9.50
CA PHE A 101 9.47 -4.47 -10.85
C PHE A 101 9.41 -2.98 -11.19
N GLN A 102 8.80 -2.17 -10.30
CA GLN A 102 8.66 -0.74 -10.53
C GLN A 102 10.01 -0.04 -10.70
N ALA A 103 10.94 -0.27 -9.78
CA ALA A 103 12.26 0.34 -9.83
C ALA A 103 13.03 -0.08 -11.09
N GLU A 104 12.97 -1.37 -11.47
CA GLU A 104 13.65 -1.91 -12.66
C GLU A 104 13.08 -1.31 -13.95
N ILE A 105 11.74 -1.27 -14.10
CA ILE A 105 11.09 -0.69 -15.28
C ILE A 105 11.41 0.81 -15.39
N LEU A 106 11.29 1.56 -14.33
CA LEU A 106 11.60 3.00 -14.35
C LEU A 106 13.09 3.24 -14.69
N LYS A 107 13.98 2.44 -14.12
CA LYS A 107 15.41 2.58 -14.34
C LYS A 107 15.85 2.11 -15.74
N LYS A 108 15.49 0.89 -16.14
CA LYS A 108 16.02 0.26 -17.36
C LYS A 108 15.23 0.59 -18.61
N LYS A 109 13.91 0.61 -18.55
CA LYS A 109 13.06 0.92 -19.72
C LYS A 109 12.98 2.43 -19.96
N TYR A 110 12.85 3.21 -18.89
CA TYR A 110 12.61 4.65 -18.99
C TYR A 110 13.83 5.51 -18.64
N ASN A 111 14.96 4.90 -18.31
CA ASN A 111 16.19 5.60 -17.95
C ASN A 111 15.98 6.68 -16.88
N MET A 112 15.15 6.38 -15.87
CA MET A 112 14.95 7.21 -14.69
C MET A 112 15.99 6.86 -13.62
N ASN A 113 16.23 7.79 -12.70
CA ASN A 113 17.04 7.57 -11.50
C ASN A 113 16.15 7.49 -10.25
N PRO A 114 15.55 6.31 -9.95
CA PRO A 114 14.63 6.17 -8.82
C PRO A 114 15.37 6.13 -7.49
N LEU A 115 14.88 6.89 -6.50
CA LEU A 115 15.18 6.67 -5.09
C LEU A 115 14.15 5.71 -4.51
N THR A 116 14.61 4.58 -3.97
CA THR A 116 13.70 3.70 -3.26
C THR A 116 13.63 4.08 -1.79
N VAL A 117 12.44 3.97 -1.19
CA VAL A 117 12.24 4.32 0.22
C VAL A 117 11.45 3.23 0.93
N THR A 118 11.89 2.88 2.13
CA THR A 118 11.29 1.80 2.92
C THR A 118 10.88 2.29 4.29
N PHE A 119 9.59 2.20 4.61
CA PHE A 119 9.13 2.21 6.00
C PHE A 119 9.28 0.79 6.53
N SER A 120 10.13 0.59 7.54
CA SER A 120 10.54 -0.75 7.98
C SER A 120 9.34 -1.60 8.42
N PRO A 121 9.19 -2.83 7.92
CA PRO A 121 8.34 -3.83 8.52
C PRO A 121 8.60 -4.00 10.01
N HIS A 122 7.54 -4.29 10.76
CA HIS A 122 7.63 -4.40 12.22
C HIS A 122 8.45 -5.62 12.67
N MET A 123 8.17 -6.76 12.05
CA MET A 123 8.85 -8.04 12.36
C MET A 123 9.18 -8.77 11.06
N TYR A 124 10.35 -8.47 10.50
CA TYR A 124 10.79 -9.16 9.30
C TYR A 124 10.74 -10.68 9.43
N THR A 125 10.29 -11.33 8.37
CA THR A 125 10.61 -12.76 8.15
C THR A 125 12.05 -12.87 7.63
N GLU A 126 12.64 -14.07 7.64
CA GLU A 126 13.97 -14.28 7.07
C GLU A 126 14.01 -13.92 5.58
N ALA A 127 13.04 -14.43 4.81
CA ALA A 127 12.94 -14.12 3.39
C ALA A 127 12.65 -12.62 3.14
N GLY A 128 11.84 -11.98 3.97
CA GLY A 128 11.58 -10.53 3.89
C GLY A 128 12.84 -9.70 4.12
N MET A 129 13.65 -10.04 5.12
CA MET A 129 14.93 -9.38 5.38
C MET A 129 15.92 -9.63 4.25
N GLN A 130 16.03 -10.85 3.76
CA GLN A 130 16.90 -11.19 2.64
C GLN A 130 16.50 -10.40 1.38
N ASN A 131 15.21 -10.33 1.05
CA ASN A 131 14.72 -9.60 -0.11
C ASN A 131 14.96 -8.09 0.02
N PHE A 132 14.79 -7.54 1.23
CA PHE A 132 15.11 -6.15 1.49
C PHE A 132 16.59 -5.84 1.21
N HIS A 133 17.53 -6.67 1.68
CA HIS A 133 18.96 -6.50 1.41
C HIS A 133 19.34 -6.77 -0.04
N ASN A 134 18.71 -7.74 -0.66
CA ASN A 134 18.95 -8.09 -2.05
C ASN A 134 18.55 -6.96 -3.02
N TRP A 135 17.49 -6.22 -2.69
CA TRP A 135 16.96 -5.19 -3.57
C TRP A 135 17.96 -4.09 -3.92
N PRO A 136 18.56 -3.34 -2.99
CA PRO A 136 19.57 -2.36 -3.34
C PRO A 136 20.86 -3.00 -3.88
N LEU A 137 21.26 -4.15 -3.36
CA LEU A 137 22.51 -4.80 -3.72
C LEU A 137 22.53 -5.36 -5.15
N TRP A 138 21.48 -6.05 -5.56
CA TRP A 138 21.41 -6.69 -6.89
C TRP A 138 20.51 -5.94 -7.86
N GLY A 139 19.51 -5.23 -7.38
CA GLY A 139 18.64 -4.36 -8.19
C GLY A 139 19.29 -3.03 -8.54
N ASP A 140 20.51 -2.76 -8.04
CA ASP A 140 21.28 -1.56 -8.36
C ASP A 140 20.47 -0.27 -8.16
N VAL A 141 19.86 -0.11 -6.97
CA VAL A 141 19.09 1.06 -6.57
C VAL A 141 19.56 1.58 -5.20
N HIS A 142 19.44 2.87 -4.99
CA HIS A 142 19.64 3.44 -3.66
C HIS A 142 18.38 3.27 -2.82
N ASN A 143 18.54 3.01 -1.51
CA ASN A 143 17.40 2.84 -0.60
C ASN A 143 17.58 3.68 0.67
N PHE A 144 16.51 4.38 1.06
CA PHE A 144 16.38 4.99 2.37
C PHE A 144 15.43 4.18 3.24
N LEU A 145 15.97 3.59 4.30
CA LEU A 145 15.21 2.85 5.32
C LEU A 145 14.93 3.76 6.51
N TYR A 146 13.65 3.92 6.84
CA TYR A 146 13.24 4.46 8.13
C TYR A 146 12.74 3.33 9.02
N THR A 147 13.37 3.18 10.19
CA THR A 147 12.94 2.26 11.23
C THR A 147 12.32 3.05 12.36
N PRO A 148 11.01 2.95 12.61
CA PRO A 148 10.38 3.64 13.72
C PRO A 148 10.91 3.14 15.07
N SER A 149 10.78 3.98 16.11
CA SER A 149 11.09 3.55 17.47
C SER A 149 10.35 2.26 17.81
N GLY A 150 11.09 1.21 18.17
CA GLY A 150 10.49 -0.09 18.47
C GLY A 150 9.51 -0.04 19.65
N GLY A 151 9.72 0.83 20.63
CA GLY A 151 8.80 1.06 21.75
C GLY A 151 7.48 1.65 21.27
N VAL A 152 7.53 2.69 20.45
CA VAL A 152 6.36 3.35 19.86
C VAL A 152 5.61 2.39 18.95
N HIS A 153 6.30 1.75 18.01
CA HIS A 153 5.64 0.89 17.02
C HIS A 153 4.98 -0.34 17.66
N ARG A 154 5.65 -1.00 18.63
CA ARG A 154 5.03 -2.10 19.40
C ARG A 154 3.79 -1.64 20.16
N LYS A 155 3.86 -0.45 20.78
CA LYS A 155 2.71 0.08 21.53
C LYS A 155 1.53 0.41 20.62
N LEU A 156 1.78 1.01 19.46
CA LEU A 156 0.74 1.26 18.47
C LEU A 156 0.13 -0.05 17.95
N THR A 157 0.95 -1.07 17.67
CA THR A 157 0.50 -2.40 17.24
C THR A 157 -0.38 -3.06 18.31
N GLU A 158 0.02 -3.02 19.59
CA GLU A 158 -0.76 -3.51 20.72
C GLU A 158 -2.12 -2.82 20.80
N LEU A 159 -2.13 -1.49 20.72
CA LEU A 159 -3.36 -0.69 20.77
C LEU A 159 -4.26 -0.95 19.56
N ALA A 160 -3.70 -1.05 18.37
CA ALA A 160 -4.44 -1.39 17.16
C ALA A 160 -5.07 -2.77 17.23
N PHE A 161 -4.36 -3.75 17.79
CA PHE A 161 -4.93 -5.07 18.05
C PHE A 161 -6.08 -5.01 19.05
N LYS A 162 -5.89 -4.35 20.20
CA LYS A 162 -6.91 -4.28 21.27
C LYS A 162 -8.15 -3.50 20.85
N ASN A 163 -7.97 -2.37 20.17
CA ASN A 163 -9.07 -1.47 19.82
C ASN A 163 -9.76 -1.84 18.51
N LEU A 164 -9.02 -2.36 17.54
CA LEU A 164 -9.48 -2.53 16.16
C LEU A 164 -9.47 -3.98 15.68
N LEU A 165 -8.81 -4.89 16.41
CA LEU A 165 -8.44 -6.22 15.92
C LEU A 165 -7.69 -6.12 14.56
N HIS A 166 -6.83 -5.09 14.42
CA HIS A 166 -6.09 -4.78 13.21
C HIS A 166 -4.63 -4.40 13.53
N PRO A 167 -3.79 -5.36 13.95
CA PRO A 167 -2.42 -5.08 14.43
C PRO A 167 -1.51 -4.44 13.37
N PHE A 168 -1.84 -4.59 12.09
CA PHE A 168 -1.03 -4.08 10.99
C PHE A 168 -1.35 -2.63 10.61
N GLN A 169 -2.43 -2.03 11.16
CA GLN A 169 -2.87 -0.68 10.81
C GLN A 169 -1.78 0.39 10.99
N PRO A 170 -0.98 0.43 12.06
CA PRO A 170 0.08 1.43 12.19
C PRO A 170 1.13 1.34 11.08
N PHE A 171 1.52 0.11 10.68
CA PHE A 171 2.46 -0.09 9.57
C PHE A 171 1.87 0.45 8.26
N ILE A 172 0.59 0.21 7.99
CA ILE A 172 -0.09 0.71 6.78
C ILE A 172 -0.07 2.25 6.74
N PHE A 173 -0.26 2.92 7.88
CA PHE A 173 -0.12 4.38 7.96
C PHE A 173 1.29 4.83 7.55
N GLY A 174 2.33 4.22 8.13
CA GLY A 174 3.71 4.50 7.76
C GLY A 174 3.98 4.23 6.27
N GLN A 175 3.58 3.06 5.78
CA GLN A 175 3.75 2.68 4.37
C GLN A 175 3.07 3.67 3.41
N ARG A 176 1.87 4.15 3.76
CA ARG A 176 1.09 5.08 2.93
C ARG A 176 1.70 6.48 2.88
N HIS A 177 2.18 6.98 4.01
CA HIS A 177 2.54 8.39 4.13
C HIS A 177 4.05 8.66 4.02
N PHE A 178 4.91 7.68 4.31
CA PHE A 178 6.35 7.86 4.37
C PHE A 178 6.94 8.38 3.04
N ALA A 179 6.48 7.86 1.91
CA ALA A 179 6.99 8.27 0.60
C ALA A 179 6.79 9.76 0.32
N SER A 180 5.65 10.34 0.73
CA SER A 180 5.38 11.77 0.56
C SER A 180 6.27 12.65 1.46
N HIS A 181 6.62 12.19 2.66
CA HIS A 181 7.60 12.86 3.51
C HIS A 181 8.99 12.86 2.88
N MET A 182 9.40 11.75 2.29
CA MET A 182 10.68 11.64 1.61
C MET A 182 10.71 12.49 0.33
N ALA A 183 9.59 12.54 -0.41
CA ALA A 183 9.42 13.41 -1.57
C ALA A 183 9.67 14.89 -1.22
N LEU A 184 9.07 15.37 -0.14
CA LEU A 184 9.29 16.72 0.36
C LEU A 184 10.73 16.94 0.86
N LEU A 185 11.29 15.95 1.56
CA LEU A 185 12.65 16.05 2.12
C LEU A 185 13.74 16.15 1.04
N PHE A 186 13.60 15.34 -0.01
CA PHE A 186 14.58 15.29 -1.11
C PHE A 186 14.23 16.19 -2.29
N GLY A 187 13.07 16.88 -2.25
CA GLY A 187 12.61 17.70 -3.39
C GLY A 187 12.31 16.88 -4.64
N ILE A 188 11.85 15.63 -4.49
CA ILE A 188 11.50 14.73 -5.58
C ILE A 188 9.99 14.73 -5.75
N PRO A 189 9.43 15.33 -6.82
CA PRO A 189 7.99 15.54 -6.91
C PRO A 189 7.18 14.30 -7.34
N LEU A 190 7.83 13.28 -7.90
CA LEU A 190 7.14 12.14 -8.50
C LEU A 190 7.31 10.87 -7.65
N ILE A 191 6.19 10.24 -7.29
CA ILE A 191 6.13 8.97 -6.55
C ILE A 191 5.39 7.94 -7.39
N PHE A 192 5.95 6.73 -7.52
CA PHE A 192 5.29 5.61 -8.18
C PHE A 192 4.85 4.55 -7.20
N MET A 193 3.55 4.20 -7.24
CA MET A 193 2.98 3.01 -6.64
C MET A 193 2.78 1.93 -7.72
N GLY A 194 2.69 0.67 -7.34
CA GLY A 194 2.53 -0.44 -8.29
C GLY A 194 1.13 -0.52 -8.86
N GLU A 195 0.29 -1.22 -8.16
CA GLU A 195 -1.12 -1.45 -8.50
C GLU A 195 -2.02 -0.33 -7.98
N SER A 196 -3.12 -0.06 -8.69
CA SER A 196 -4.14 0.87 -8.21
C SER A 196 -4.94 0.27 -7.04
N GLN A 197 -5.55 1.13 -6.23
CA GLN A 197 -6.38 0.66 -5.11
C GLN A 197 -7.62 -0.13 -5.56
N SER A 198 -8.14 0.15 -6.76
CA SER A 198 -9.25 -0.59 -7.34
C SER A 198 -8.87 -2.05 -7.67
N GLU A 199 -7.64 -2.29 -8.10
CA GLU A 199 -7.10 -3.65 -8.30
C GLU A 199 -6.93 -4.38 -6.96
N ALA A 200 -6.56 -3.67 -5.91
CA ALA A 200 -6.48 -4.20 -4.56
C ALA A 200 -7.88 -4.43 -3.92
N GLY A 201 -8.97 -4.19 -4.65
CA GLY A 201 -10.35 -4.43 -4.21
C GLY A 201 -10.90 -3.32 -3.31
N SER A 202 -10.45 -2.08 -3.48
CA SER A 202 -11.14 -0.92 -2.90
C SER A 202 -12.26 -0.46 -3.84
N ALA A 203 -13.40 -0.02 -3.27
CA ALA A 203 -14.64 0.22 -4.01
C ALA A 203 -14.64 1.49 -4.91
N ASP A 204 -13.58 2.24 -4.97
CA ASP A 204 -13.52 3.43 -5.81
C ASP A 204 -13.04 3.03 -7.21
N GLU A 205 -14.00 2.80 -8.11
CA GLU A 205 -13.75 2.70 -9.55
C GLU A 205 -13.33 4.08 -10.07
N THR A 206 -12.05 4.37 -10.03
CA THR A 206 -11.51 5.57 -10.66
C THR A 206 -10.60 5.15 -11.80
N ASP A 207 -10.83 5.74 -12.99
CA ASP A 207 -9.92 5.71 -14.12
C ASP A 207 -8.72 6.65 -13.91
N GLU A 208 -8.45 7.00 -12.66
CA GLU A 208 -7.46 7.99 -12.34
C GLU A 208 -6.06 7.38 -12.39
N ILE A 209 -5.29 7.82 -13.36
CA ILE A 209 -3.85 7.53 -13.52
C ILE A 209 -3.05 7.99 -12.29
N MET A 210 -3.53 9.04 -11.63
CA MET A 210 -2.92 9.65 -10.45
C MET A 210 -3.75 9.34 -9.21
N MET A 211 -3.09 8.94 -8.13
CA MET A 211 -3.74 8.74 -6.84
C MET A 211 -4.29 10.06 -6.31
N PRO A 212 -5.61 10.19 -6.08
CA PRO A 212 -6.18 11.41 -5.51
C PRO A 212 -5.58 11.74 -4.14
N TYR A 213 -5.32 13.02 -3.90
CA TYR A 213 -4.74 13.50 -2.63
C TYR A 213 -5.51 13.02 -1.39
N LYS A 214 -6.84 12.89 -1.47
CA LYS A 214 -7.70 12.39 -0.37
C LYS A 214 -7.27 11.05 0.22
N TYR A 215 -6.51 10.22 -0.52
CA TYR A 215 -6.08 8.91 -0.04
C TYR A 215 -4.74 8.90 0.70
N TRP A 216 -3.93 9.97 0.58
CA TRP A 216 -2.57 10.00 1.11
C TRP A 216 -2.13 11.34 1.72
N SER A 217 -3.08 12.29 1.81
CA SER A 217 -2.88 13.58 2.46
C SER A 217 -4.05 13.92 3.38
N LYS A 218 -3.89 14.96 4.19
CA LYS A 218 -4.97 15.57 4.96
C LYS A 218 -5.34 16.93 4.39
N ASN A 219 -6.64 17.27 4.42
CA ASN A 219 -7.14 18.51 3.85
C ASN A 219 -6.90 19.72 4.76
N ASN A 220 -7.09 19.55 6.07
CA ASN A 220 -6.93 20.62 7.06
C ASN A 220 -6.39 20.10 8.41
N GLU A 221 -6.04 21.00 9.30
CA GLU A 221 -5.54 20.67 10.64
C GLU A 221 -6.61 20.02 11.53
N GLU A 222 -7.89 20.26 11.26
CA GLU A 222 -9.04 19.77 12.03
C GLU A 222 -9.43 18.34 11.65
N GLU A 223 -8.92 17.82 10.53
CA GLU A 223 -9.21 16.44 10.11
C GLU A 223 -8.69 15.47 11.16
N LYS A 224 -9.64 14.74 11.78
CA LYS A 224 -9.33 13.77 12.83
C LYS A 224 -8.64 12.54 12.24
N ILE A 225 -7.43 12.31 12.71
CA ILE A 225 -6.65 11.13 12.37
C ILE A 225 -6.66 10.18 13.54
N LEU A 226 -7.12 8.95 13.31
CA LEU A 226 -7.14 7.89 14.30
C LEU A 226 -6.04 6.88 13.99
N ILE A 227 -5.02 6.82 14.85
CA ILE A 227 -4.01 5.76 14.79
C ILE A 227 -4.30 4.76 15.91
N SER A 228 -4.36 3.48 15.56
CA SER A 228 -4.71 2.42 16.52
C SER A 228 -6.08 2.62 17.17
N GLY A 229 -7.00 3.31 16.48
CA GLY A 229 -8.35 3.64 16.95
C GLY A 229 -8.39 4.75 18.00
N LEU A 230 -7.32 5.54 18.16
CA LEU A 230 -7.18 6.61 19.13
C LEU A 230 -6.85 7.94 18.45
N GLU A 231 -7.34 9.04 19.02
CA GLU A 231 -6.91 10.38 18.63
C GLU A 231 -5.47 10.64 19.09
N LEU A 232 -4.77 11.55 18.40
CA LEU A 232 -3.36 11.87 18.70
C LEU A 232 -3.17 12.40 20.13
N ASP A 233 -4.13 13.18 20.62
CA ASP A 233 -4.13 13.69 22.00
C ASP A 233 -4.25 12.57 23.04
N GLU A 234 -5.06 11.54 22.73
CA GLU A 234 -5.22 10.39 23.61
C GLU A 234 -3.95 9.55 23.65
N LEU A 235 -3.30 9.34 22.48
CA LEU A 235 -2.00 8.69 22.39
C LEU A 235 -0.93 9.39 23.21
N ASN A 236 -0.90 10.72 23.14
CA ASN A 236 0.05 11.51 23.93
C ASN A 236 -0.24 11.42 25.44
N LYS A 237 -1.47 11.73 25.87
CA LYS A 237 -1.83 11.82 27.29
C LYS A 237 -1.78 10.48 28.01
N LYS A 238 -2.23 9.39 27.37
CA LYS A 238 -2.36 8.07 28.01
C LYS A 238 -1.18 7.13 27.77
N HIS A 239 -0.45 7.33 26.68
CA HIS A 239 0.59 6.39 26.24
C HIS A 239 1.95 7.06 26.04
N ASN A 240 2.05 8.37 26.30
CA ASN A 240 3.29 9.14 26.14
C ASN A 240 3.90 9.02 24.73
N ILE A 241 3.03 8.97 23.70
CA ILE A 241 3.41 8.93 22.29
C ILE A 241 3.16 10.34 21.72
N SER A 242 4.23 11.06 21.43
CA SER A 242 4.14 12.43 20.95
C SER A 242 3.82 12.52 19.45
N LYS A 243 3.38 13.69 18.99
CA LYS A 243 3.19 13.96 17.55
C LYS A 243 4.51 13.79 16.77
N ASN A 244 5.66 14.07 17.39
CA ASN A 244 6.96 13.87 16.78
C ASN A 244 7.28 12.38 16.56
N ASP A 245 6.90 11.51 17.50
CA ASP A 245 7.04 10.05 17.33
C ASP A 245 6.20 9.52 16.18
N LEU A 246 5.12 10.22 15.86
CA LEU A 246 4.16 9.84 14.81
C LEU A 246 4.43 10.51 13.46
N LYS A 247 5.46 11.35 13.34
CA LYS A 247 5.71 12.19 12.16
C LYS A 247 5.54 11.45 10.83
N PHE A 248 6.14 10.28 10.68
CA PHE A 248 6.13 9.52 9.43
C PHE A 248 4.94 8.54 9.30
N TYR A 249 4.11 8.44 10.34
CA TYR A 249 2.82 7.77 10.24
C TYR A 249 1.72 8.72 9.75
N LEU A 250 1.85 10.01 9.99
CA LEU A 250 0.84 11.00 9.71
C LEU A 250 0.90 11.49 8.25
N PRO A 251 -0.26 11.76 7.62
CA PRO A 251 -0.30 12.35 6.29
C PRO A 251 0.23 13.80 6.30
N ASN A 252 0.83 14.22 5.21
CA ASN A 252 1.17 15.61 4.96
C ASN A 252 -0.09 16.43 4.62
N ASN A 253 -0.02 17.73 4.87
CA ASN A 253 -1.06 18.67 4.44
C ASN A 253 -1.11 18.75 2.92
N VAL A 254 -2.32 18.72 2.35
CA VAL A 254 -2.56 18.73 0.90
C VAL A 254 -1.98 19.97 0.21
N GLU A 255 -2.08 21.14 0.85
CA GLU A 255 -1.57 22.38 0.27
C GLU A 255 -0.04 22.39 0.18
N VAL A 256 0.65 21.78 1.16
CA VAL A 256 2.12 21.61 1.11
C VAL A 256 2.51 20.70 -0.05
N LEU A 257 1.77 19.61 -0.25
CA LEU A 257 2.03 18.68 -1.35
C LEU A 257 1.79 19.31 -2.71
N LYS A 258 0.68 20.05 -2.87
CA LYS A 258 0.35 20.78 -4.10
C LYS A 258 1.39 21.87 -4.40
N LYS A 259 1.80 22.65 -3.40
CA LYS A 259 2.82 23.70 -3.56
C LYS A 259 4.14 23.15 -4.09
N ASN A 260 4.50 21.94 -3.70
CA ASN A 260 5.73 21.25 -4.13
C ASN A 260 5.50 20.33 -5.34
N ASP A 261 4.35 20.41 -5.98
CA ASP A 261 3.92 19.59 -7.14
C ASP A 261 4.09 18.07 -6.92
N ILE A 262 3.95 17.59 -5.67
CA ILE A 262 4.09 16.16 -5.36
C ILE A 262 2.94 15.38 -5.98
N LYS A 263 3.25 14.37 -6.79
CA LYS A 263 2.30 13.50 -7.49
C LYS A 263 2.57 12.04 -7.13
N VAL A 264 1.49 11.28 -6.97
CA VAL A 264 1.55 9.82 -6.85
C VAL A 264 0.87 9.22 -8.07
N LEU A 265 1.59 8.40 -8.80
CA LEU A 265 1.11 7.69 -9.98
C LEU A 265 1.08 6.18 -9.70
N TYR A 266 0.16 5.49 -10.38
CA TYR A 266 0.15 4.03 -10.41
C TYR A 266 0.87 3.54 -11.67
N LEU A 267 2.00 2.87 -11.51
CA LEU A 267 2.74 2.33 -12.67
C LEU A 267 1.90 1.32 -13.44
N GLY A 268 1.08 0.55 -12.75
CA GLY A 268 0.15 -0.42 -13.36
C GLY A 268 -0.94 0.19 -14.25
N GLU A 269 -1.10 1.53 -14.26
CA GLU A 269 -1.97 2.21 -15.23
C GLU A 269 -1.29 2.46 -16.58
N PHE A 270 0.04 2.32 -16.64
CA PHE A 270 0.85 2.58 -17.84
C PHE A 270 1.56 1.33 -18.34
N GLU A 271 1.86 0.40 -17.47
CA GLU A 271 2.54 -0.86 -17.75
C GLU A 271 1.68 -2.02 -17.30
N LYS A 272 1.75 -3.13 -18.03
CA LYS A 272 1.09 -4.35 -17.59
C LYS A 272 1.70 -4.81 -16.26
N PHE A 273 0.88 -4.84 -15.23
CA PHE A 273 1.29 -5.18 -13.89
C PHE A 273 0.74 -6.56 -13.53
N GLU A 274 1.52 -7.60 -13.81
CA GLU A 274 1.13 -8.99 -13.57
C GLU A 274 1.97 -9.58 -12.42
N PRO A 275 1.35 -9.95 -11.29
CA PRO A 275 2.09 -10.40 -10.10
C PRO A 275 3.04 -11.58 -10.36
N GLN A 276 2.71 -12.49 -11.28
CA GLN A 276 3.56 -13.62 -11.60
C GLN A 276 4.78 -13.19 -12.42
N GLU A 277 4.60 -12.31 -13.40
CA GLU A 277 5.70 -11.77 -14.21
C GLU A 277 6.62 -10.88 -13.36
N ASN A 278 6.03 -10.09 -12.46
CA ASN A 278 6.80 -9.29 -11.50
C ASN A 278 7.68 -10.20 -10.62
N TYR A 279 7.18 -11.35 -10.21
CA TYR A 279 7.95 -12.33 -9.43
C TYR A 279 9.14 -12.87 -10.24
N TYR A 280 8.92 -13.27 -11.51
CA TYR A 280 10.01 -13.77 -12.35
C TYR A 280 11.07 -12.71 -12.60
N LEU A 281 10.66 -11.48 -12.87
CA LEU A 281 11.59 -10.35 -13.02
C LEU A 281 12.39 -10.12 -11.75
N ALA A 282 11.73 -10.03 -10.59
CA ALA A 282 12.39 -9.79 -9.31
C ALA A 282 13.40 -10.89 -8.96
N THR A 283 13.06 -12.16 -9.22
CA THR A 283 13.98 -13.28 -9.03
C THR A 283 15.24 -13.12 -9.88
N LYS A 284 15.08 -12.66 -11.12
CA LYS A 284 16.18 -12.48 -12.07
C LYS A 284 17.08 -11.28 -11.72
N VAL A 285 16.48 -10.12 -11.38
CA VAL A 285 17.22 -8.86 -11.27
C VAL A 285 17.68 -8.54 -9.85
N SER A 286 16.93 -8.95 -8.82
CA SER A 286 17.26 -8.69 -7.42
C SER A 286 17.52 -9.95 -6.60
N ARG A 287 17.53 -11.13 -7.22
CA ARG A 287 17.63 -12.41 -6.50
C ARG A 287 16.54 -12.57 -5.43
N PHE A 288 15.33 -12.13 -5.76
CA PHE A 288 14.18 -12.26 -4.88
C PHE A 288 13.93 -13.73 -4.50
N VAL A 289 13.74 -13.98 -3.21
CA VAL A 289 13.49 -15.31 -2.67
C VAL A 289 12.03 -15.40 -2.24
N GLY A 290 11.31 -16.38 -2.75
CA GLY A 290 9.97 -16.72 -2.27
C GLY A 290 10.00 -17.42 -0.90
N SER A 291 8.86 -17.53 -0.24
CA SER A 291 8.71 -18.37 0.95
C SER A 291 8.92 -19.84 0.60
N SER A 292 9.41 -20.64 1.57
CA SER A 292 9.54 -22.09 1.41
C SER A 292 8.21 -22.77 1.09
N GLU A 293 7.13 -22.24 1.69
CA GLU A 293 5.76 -22.72 1.51
C GLU A 293 4.84 -21.61 0.98
N ARG A 294 3.65 -21.98 0.54
CA ARG A 294 2.61 -21.01 0.18
C ARG A 294 2.29 -20.15 1.39
N THR A 295 2.15 -18.86 1.18
CA THR A 295 1.65 -17.97 2.23
C THR A 295 0.20 -18.34 2.57
N GLN A 296 -0.14 -18.31 3.84
CA GLN A 296 -1.45 -18.75 4.34
C GLN A 296 -2.58 -18.04 3.59
N GLN A 297 -3.60 -18.79 3.23
CA GLN A 297 -4.76 -18.30 2.46
C GLN A 297 -4.38 -17.70 1.11
N SER A 298 -3.33 -18.19 0.46
CA SER A 298 -2.96 -17.80 -0.91
C SER A 298 -2.44 -18.98 -1.71
N PHE A 299 -2.33 -18.80 -3.03
CA PHE A 299 -1.76 -19.79 -3.96
C PHE A 299 -0.27 -19.57 -4.20
N SER A 300 0.26 -18.42 -3.77
CA SER A 300 1.61 -17.98 -4.09
C SER A 300 2.58 -18.17 -2.92
N LYS A 301 3.87 -18.17 -3.26
CA LYS A 301 4.99 -18.16 -2.32
C LYS A 301 5.63 -16.76 -2.18
N TYR A 302 5.03 -15.74 -2.78
CA TYR A 302 5.65 -14.43 -2.91
C TYR A 302 4.75 -13.25 -2.46
N SER A 303 3.58 -13.54 -1.90
CA SER A 303 2.64 -12.51 -1.45
C SER A 303 2.71 -12.31 0.05
N SER A 304 2.72 -11.05 0.50
CA SER A 304 2.62 -10.65 1.92
C SER A 304 3.54 -11.48 2.84
N MET A 305 4.81 -11.59 2.45
CA MET A 305 5.77 -12.47 3.13
C MET A 305 6.88 -11.73 3.89
N ALA A 306 6.87 -10.39 3.84
CA ALA A 306 7.96 -9.61 4.41
C ALA A 306 7.85 -9.42 5.93
N ASP A 307 6.64 -9.44 6.49
CA ASP A 307 6.38 -9.15 7.90
C ASP A 307 5.48 -10.22 8.54
N LYS A 308 5.88 -10.72 9.71
CA LYS A 308 5.10 -11.71 10.48
C LYS A 308 3.75 -11.13 10.95
N VAL A 309 3.67 -9.83 11.21
CA VAL A 309 2.44 -9.16 11.64
C VAL A 309 1.40 -9.11 10.51
N ASP A 310 1.84 -9.05 9.25
CA ASP A 310 0.94 -9.09 8.10
C ASP A 310 0.15 -10.40 8.02
N THR A 311 0.81 -11.53 8.21
CA THR A 311 0.14 -12.84 8.27
C THR A 311 -0.89 -12.89 9.41
N PHE A 312 -0.51 -12.36 10.60
CA PHE A 312 -1.41 -12.29 11.74
C PHE A 312 -2.59 -11.34 11.48
N HIS A 313 -2.36 -10.23 10.77
CA HIS A 313 -3.42 -9.31 10.34
C HIS A 313 -4.51 -10.01 9.50
N HIS A 314 -4.12 -10.84 8.54
CA HIS A 314 -5.10 -11.60 7.74
C HIS A 314 -5.93 -12.57 8.58
N TYR A 315 -5.32 -13.21 9.58
CA TYR A 315 -6.06 -14.04 10.54
C TYR A 315 -7.06 -13.21 11.36
N THR A 316 -6.64 -12.06 11.87
CA THR A 316 -7.55 -11.17 12.63
C THR A 316 -8.66 -10.58 11.77
N ALA A 317 -8.40 -10.30 10.49
CA ALA A 317 -9.43 -9.89 9.53
C ALA A 317 -10.47 -11.01 9.30
N TYR A 318 -10.02 -12.27 9.22
CA TYR A 318 -10.93 -13.41 9.14
C TYR A 318 -11.82 -13.52 10.39
N VAL A 319 -11.23 -13.44 11.58
CA VAL A 319 -11.98 -13.48 12.84
C VAL A 319 -13.02 -12.33 12.93
N LYS A 320 -12.62 -11.13 12.47
CA LYS A 320 -13.45 -9.94 12.58
C LYS A 320 -14.54 -9.86 11.52
N PHE A 321 -14.25 -10.19 10.29
CA PHE A 321 -15.12 -9.93 9.13
C PHE A 321 -15.54 -11.18 8.37
N GLY A 322 -14.97 -12.35 8.64
CA GLY A 322 -15.27 -13.60 7.94
C GLY A 322 -14.58 -13.74 6.58
N TYR A 323 -13.60 -12.91 6.24
CA TYR A 323 -12.83 -13.06 5.01
C TYR A 323 -11.32 -13.09 5.30
N GLY A 324 -10.57 -13.79 4.46
CA GLY A 324 -9.12 -13.88 4.56
C GLY A 324 -8.41 -13.11 3.46
N ARG A 325 -7.21 -13.57 3.12
CA ARG A 325 -6.36 -12.98 2.09
C ARG A 325 -6.92 -13.19 0.67
N CYS A 326 -7.57 -14.32 0.43
CA CYS A 326 -8.22 -14.66 -0.84
C CYS A 326 -9.71 -14.48 -0.76
#